data_f68d12faf5592c3d466f7ca028d326cc
#
_entry.id   f68d12faf5592c3d466f7ca028d326cc
#
_cell.length_a   1.000
_cell.length_b   1.000
_cell.length_c   1.000
_cell.angle_alpha   90.00
_cell.angle_beta   90.00
_cell.angle_gamma   90.00
#
_symmetry.space_group_name_H-M   'P 1'
#
loop_
_entity.id
_entity.type
_entity.pdbx_description
1 polymer ?
#
loop_
_entity_poly.entity_id
_entity_poly.type
_entity_poly.pdbx_seq_one_letter_code
_entity_poly.pdbx_strand_id
1 'polypeptide(L)'
;MIKFLDDLVGYLSYDVVETSFERNIIDKLCHRDQTTDKKLVLDKLFMKLPQAVEEEKDIDQDTERTPMNKLTIDELITVHERYLDDIVYTKLFNGSIKGAKTSISFIDQIYEILQSIFRFINTSQEYLSVIETFLVLINSQERVHDGSLLDQDEEYQLEKDIDDGMKRMTKLWKILEVDIFNGEFQILVDGFKEDLKVDNDLKEFGKCL
;
A
#
# COMPACT_ATOMS: atom_id res chain seq x y z
N MET A 1 8.49 2.59 7.62
CA MET A 1 7.54 1.59 7.09
C MET A 1 6.34 2.26 6.43
N ILE A 2 5.57 3.10 7.13
CA ILE A 2 4.38 3.79 6.54
C ILE A 2 4.76 4.58 5.29
N LYS A 3 5.81 5.41 5.34
CA LYS A 3 6.28 6.16 4.17
C LYS A 3 6.56 5.26 2.97
N PHE A 4 7.22 4.13 3.15
CA PHE A 4 7.49 3.18 2.06
C PHE A 4 6.19 2.65 1.44
N LEU A 5 5.19 2.31 2.27
CA LEU A 5 3.89 1.85 1.77
C LEU A 5 3.14 2.95 1.01
N ASP A 6 3.16 4.18 1.52
CA ASP A 6 2.52 5.33 0.88
C ASP A 6 3.17 5.64 -0.48
N ASP A 7 4.50 5.63 -0.55
CA ASP A 7 5.25 5.86 -1.79
C ASP A 7 5.01 4.72 -2.80
N LEU A 8 4.97 3.46 -2.35
CA LEU A 8 4.66 2.31 -3.22
C LEU A 8 3.22 2.36 -3.75
N VAL A 9 2.24 2.63 -2.89
CA VAL A 9 0.83 2.77 -3.28
C VAL A 9 0.65 3.97 -4.21
N GLY A 10 1.32 5.09 -3.93
CA GLY A 10 1.33 6.27 -4.78
C GLY A 10 1.84 5.94 -6.19
N TYR A 11 3.00 5.30 -6.30
CA TYR A 11 3.56 4.87 -7.58
C TYR A 11 2.62 3.93 -8.34
N LEU A 12 2.08 2.89 -7.68
CA LEU A 12 1.18 1.94 -8.32
C LEU A 12 -0.11 2.59 -8.79
N SER A 13 -0.69 3.50 -8.01
CA SER A 13 -1.95 4.14 -8.33
C SER A 13 -1.81 5.19 -9.43
N TYR A 14 -0.82 6.09 -9.33
CA TYR A 14 -0.68 7.23 -10.24
C TYR A 14 0.20 6.90 -11.46
N ASP A 15 1.39 6.33 -11.24
CA ASP A 15 2.34 6.12 -12.32
C ASP A 15 2.02 4.87 -13.15
N VAL A 16 1.43 3.84 -12.54
CA VAL A 16 1.10 2.59 -13.24
C VAL A 16 -0.35 2.59 -13.70
N VAL A 17 -1.31 2.65 -12.77
CA VAL A 17 -2.74 2.45 -13.08
C VAL A 17 -3.32 3.66 -13.83
N GLU A 18 -3.17 4.87 -13.27
CA GLU A 18 -3.75 6.08 -13.85
C GLU A 18 -3.11 6.42 -15.21
N THR A 19 -1.78 6.36 -15.31
CA THR A 19 -1.07 6.60 -16.57
C THR A 19 -1.45 5.59 -17.65
N SER A 20 -1.57 4.30 -17.31
CA SER A 20 -2.03 3.27 -18.26
C SER A 20 -3.47 3.47 -18.66
N PHE A 21 -4.34 3.90 -17.74
CA PHE A 21 -5.73 4.23 -18.02
C PHE A 21 -5.85 5.43 -18.97
N GLU A 22 -5.13 6.50 -18.70
CA GLU A 22 -5.11 7.67 -19.59
C GLU A 22 -4.65 7.30 -20.99
N ARG A 23 -3.51 6.60 -21.10
CA ARG A 23 -2.92 6.23 -22.40
C ARG A 23 -3.79 5.28 -23.21
N ASN A 24 -4.33 4.25 -22.60
CA ASN A 24 -5.03 3.19 -23.31
C ASN A 24 -6.53 3.47 -23.47
N ILE A 25 -7.15 4.10 -22.48
CA ILE A 25 -8.60 4.31 -22.46
C ILE A 25 -8.94 5.73 -22.85
N ILE A 26 -8.45 6.73 -22.11
CA ILE A 26 -8.85 8.13 -22.34
C ILE A 26 -8.34 8.64 -23.68
N ASP A 27 -7.07 8.44 -24.01
CA ASP A 27 -6.50 8.91 -25.28
C ASP A 27 -7.18 8.23 -26.49
N LYS A 28 -7.54 6.95 -26.39
CA LYS A 28 -8.26 6.24 -27.46
C LYS A 28 -9.70 6.70 -27.62
N LEU A 29 -10.36 7.03 -26.52
CA LEU A 29 -11.73 7.58 -26.55
C LEU A 29 -11.77 9.04 -27.03
N CYS A 30 -10.74 9.85 -26.67
CA CYS A 30 -10.70 11.28 -26.97
C CYS A 30 -10.03 11.60 -28.33
N HIS A 31 -9.09 10.80 -28.82
CA HIS A 31 -8.40 11.07 -30.09
C HIS A 31 -9.31 10.94 -31.34
N ARG A 32 -10.51 10.41 -31.17
CA ARG A 32 -11.50 10.40 -32.25
C ARG A 32 -12.26 11.73 -32.40
N ASP A 33 -12.22 12.57 -31.35
CA ASP A 33 -12.83 13.93 -31.39
C ASP A 33 -11.76 14.97 -31.12
N GLN A 34 -11.21 15.57 -32.18
CA GLN A 34 -10.15 16.60 -32.11
C GLN A 34 -10.57 17.90 -31.39
N THR A 35 -11.71 17.97 -30.73
CA THR A 35 -12.28 19.20 -30.16
C THR A 35 -12.79 19.08 -28.73
N THR A 36 -12.72 17.92 -28.09
CA THR A 36 -13.33 17.76 -26.76
C THR A 36 -12.27 17.80 -25.64
N ASP A 37 -12.40 18.78 -24.77
CA ASP A 37 -11.58 18.98 -23.58
C ASP A 37 -11.56 17.69 -22.72
N LYS A 38 -10.36 17.16 -22.43
CA LYS A 38 -10.17 15.91 -21.64
C LYS A 38 -10.97 15.91 -20.34
N LYS A 39 -11.11 17.08 -19.72
CA LYS A 39 -11.88 17.28 -18.50
C LYS A 39 -13.37 17.03 -18.68
N LEU A 40 -13.92 17.40 -19.84
CA LEU A 40 -15.34 17.23 -20.16
C LEU A 40 -15.71 15.75 -20.39
N VAL A 41 -14.77 14.93 -20.89
CA VAL A 41 -14.98 13.49 -21.10
C VAL A 41 -14.94 12.74 -19.78
N LEU A 42 -14.00 13.07 -18.89
CA LEU A 42 -13.94 12.53 -17.53
C LEU A 42 -15.22 12.86 -16.75
N ASP A 43 -15.68 14.10 -16.77
CA ASP A 43 -16.91 14.51 -16.10
C ASP A 43 -18.14 13.78 -16.66
N LYS A 44 -18.21 13.52 -17.96
CA LYS A 44 -19.30 12.75 -18.57
C LYS A 44 -19.24 11.24 -18.24
N LEU A 45 -18.06 10.67 -18.10
CA LEU A 45 -17.86 9.26 -17.74
C LEU A 45 -18.22 8.99 -16.26
N PHE A 46 -17.88 9.93 -15.38
CA PHE A 46 -18.13 9.79 -13.94
C PHE A 46 -19.49 10.34 -13.48
N MET A 47 -20.09 11.28 -14.21
CA MET A 47 -21.39 11.85 -13.86
C MET A 47 -22.61 11.12 -14.41
N LYS A 48 -22.44 10.09 -15.27
CA LYS A 48 -23.54 9.23 -15.70
C LYS A 48 -23.59 7.90 -14.95
N LEU A 49 -23.59 7.93 -13.61
CA LEU A 49 -24.34 6.91 -12.86
C LEU A 49 -25.82 7.26 -12.99
N PRO A 50 -26.68 6.31 -13.36
CA PRO A 50 -28.08 6.60 -13.60
C PRO A 50 -28.77 6.93 -12.27
N GLN A 51 -29.07 8.20 -12.05
CA GLN A 51 -30.26 8.53 -11.28
C GLN A 51 -31.45 8.26 -12.21
N ALA A 52 -32.17 7.21 -11.85
CA ALA A 52 -33.41 6.86 -12.51
C ALA A 52 -34.44 7.98 -12.31
N VAL A 53 -35.25 8.14 -13.35
CA VAL A 53 -36.64 8.62 -13.39
C VAL A 53 -36.87 10.12 -13.58
N GLU A 54 -37.60 10.33 -14.67
CA GLU A 54 -38.59 11.36 -15.00
C GLU A 54 -38.10 12.74 -15.47
N GLU A 55 -38.26 13.02 -16.71
CA GLU A 55 -39.37 13.71 -17.37
C GLU A 55 -39.09 13.86 -18.86
N GLU A 56 -39.99 13.29 -19.66
CA GLU A 56 -40.13 13.62 -21.09
C GLU A 56 -40.54 15.09 -21.20
N LYS A 57 -39.70 15.88 -21.85
CA LYS A 57 -40.12 17.12 -22.50
C LYS A 57 -39.58 17.14 -23.92
N ASP A 58 -40.47 16.99 -24.84
CA ASP A 58 -40.31 17.30 -26.24
C ASP A 58 -39.71 18.70 -26.39
N ILE A 59 -38.51 18.79 -26.94
CA ILE A 59 -37.96 19.98 -27.58
C ILE A 59 -37.31 19.54 -28.86
N ASP A 60 -38.07 19.68 -29.94
CA ASP A 60 -37.54 19.76 -31.30
C ASP A 60 -36.52 20.87 -31.39
N GLN A 61 -35.24 20.50 -31.52
CA GLN A 61 -34.24 21.34 -32.14
C GLN A 61 -33.20 20.46 -32.81
N ASP A 62 -33.18 20.50 -34.12
CA ASP A 62 -32.12 20.05 -35.03
C ASP A 62 -30.78 20.66 -34.62
N THR A 63 -30.12 20.04 -33.65
CA THR A 63 -28.70 20.21 -33.41
C THR A 63 -28.06 18.96 -34.00
N GLU A 64 -27.35 19.12 -35.11
CA GLU A 64 -26.51 18.08 -35.70
C GLU A 64 -25.72 17.38 -34.58
N ARG A 65 -26.25 16.25 -34.13
CA ARG A 65 -25.52 15.31 -33.25
C ARG A 65 -24.41 14.74 -34.08
N THR A 66 -23.22 15.33 -33.99
CA THR A 66 -22.00 14.67 -34.43
C THR A 66 -22.05 13.24 -33.91
N PRO A 67 -21.98 12.22 -34.78
CA PRO A 67 -22.08 10.84 -34.36
C PRO A 67 -20.91 10.57 -33.41
N MET A 68 -21.18 10.39 -32.13
CA MET A 68 -20.23 9.75 -31.22
C MET A 68 -19.79 8.46 -31.91
N ASN A 69 -18.57 8.43 -32.40
CA ASN A 69 -17.99 7.24 -33.01
C ASN A 69 -18.09 6.11 -31.97
N LYS A 70 -19.12 5.28 -32.13
CA LYS A 70 -19.36 4.14 -31.24
C LYS A 70 -18.18 3.20 -31.42
N LEU A 71 -17.35 3.04 -30.37
CA LEU A 71 -16.44 1.93 -30.32
C LEU A 71 -17.26 0.64 -30.42
N THR A 72 -16.80 -0.25 -31.27
CA THR A 72 -17.35 -1.62 -31.28
C THR A 72 -16.97 -2.33 -29.98
N ILE A 73 -17.74 -3.32 -29.58
CA ILE A 73 -17.46 -4.13 -28.39
C ILE A 73 -16.06 -4.76 -28.48
N ASP A 74 -15.66 -5.21 -29.66
CA ASP A 74 -14.34 -5.82 -29.89
C ASP A 74 -13.20 -4.81 -29.72
N GLU A 75 -13.39 -3.56 -30.18
CA GLU A 75 -12.42 -2.49 -29.94
C GLU A 75 -12.31 -2.14 -28.45
N LEU A 76 -13.43 -2.12 -27.73
CA LEU A 76 -13.44 -1.88 -26.28
C LEU A 76 -12.71 -2.99 -25.53
N ILE A 77 -12.92 -4.26 -25.89
CA ILE A 77 -12.22 -5.42 -25.33
C ILE A 77 -10.71 -5.26 -25.59
N THR A 78 -10.31 -4.97 -26.81
CA THR A 78 -8.89 -4.80 -27.19
C THR A 78 -8.22 -3.65 -26.41
N VAL A 79 -8.92 -2.54 -26.22
CA VAL A 79 -8.43 -1.40 -25.43
C VAL A 79 -8.26 -1.78 -23.96
N HIS A 80 -9.24 -2.49 -23.41
CA HIS A 80 -9.18 -2.98 -22.02
C HIS A 80 -8.08 -4.02 -21.80
N GLU A 81 -7.90 -4.95 -22.73
CA GLU A 81 -6.79 -5.92 -22.67
C GLU A 81 -5.43 -5.22 -22.66
N ARG A 82 -5.21 -4.23 -23.54
CA ARG A 82 -3.98 -3.43 -23.56
C ARG A 82 -3.74 -2.69 -22.25
N TYR A 83 -4.80 -2.11 -21.68
CA TYR A 83 -4.72 -1.45 -20.38
C TYR A 83 -4.26 -2.43 -19.28
N LEU A 84 -4.82 -3.62 -19.24
CA LEU A 84 -4.42 -4.65 -18.28
C LEU A 84 -2.99 -5.14 -18.54
N ASP A 85 -2.62 -5.33 -19.81
CA ASP A 85 -1.27 -5.73 -20.19
C ASP A 85 -0.24 -4.68 -19.77
N ASP A 86 -0.50 -3.39 -19.98
CA ASP A 86 0.40 -2.31 -19.56
C ASP A 86 0.63 -2.31 -18.04
N ILE A 87 -0.38 -2.63 -17.24
CA ILE A 87 -0.25 -2.76 -15.79
C ILE A 87 0.57 -4.00 -15.42
N VAL A 88 0.19 -5.16 -15.97
CA VAL A 88 0.82 -6.45 -15.61
C VAL A 88 2.27 -6.51 -16.11
N TYR A 89 2.57 -5.92 -17.27
CA TYR A 89 3.90 -5.93 -17.86
C TYR A 89 4.74 -4.71 -17.50
N THR A 90 4.36 -3.93 -16.46
CA THR A 90 5.26 -2.90 -15.95
C THR A 90 6.58 -3.51 -15.49
N LYS A 91 7.65 -2.74 -15.60
CA LYS A 91 8.99 -3.20 -15.19
C LYS A 91 9.06 -3.58 -13.72
N LEU A 92 8.25 -2.96 -12.86
CA LEU A 92 8.20 -3.29 -11.44
C LEU A 92 7.73 -4.74 -11.22
N PHE A 93 6.79 -5.23 -12.04
CA PHE A 93 6.25 -6.59 -11.90
C PHE A 93 7.02 -7.63 -12.71
N ASN A 94 7.53 -7.26 -13.88
CA ASN A 94 8.22 -8.18 -14.80
C ASN A 94 9.71 -7.87 -14.99
N GLY A 95 10.22 -6.81 -14.36
CA GLY A 95 11.64 -6.46 -14.43
C GLY A 95 12.50 -7.41 -13.62
N SER A 96 13.60 -7.87 -14.21
CA SER A 96 14.68 -8.53 -13.49
C SER A 96 15.88 -7.60 -13.40
N ILE A 97 16.56 -7.60 -12.27
CA ILE A 97 17.75 -6.77 -12.03
C ILE A 97 18.87 -7.27 -12.95
N LYS A 98 19.23 -6.44 -13.94
CA LYS A 98 20.33 -6.77 -14.85
C LYS A 98 21.65 -6.67 -14.08
N GLY A 99 22.33 -7.81 -13.91
CA GLY A 99 23.64 -7.87 -13.28
C GLY A 99 23.69 -8.49 -11.88
N ALA A 100 22.56 -8.80 -11.29
CA ALA A 100 22.53 -9.61 -10.08
C ALA A 100 22.93 -11.07 -10.39
N LYS A 101 23.74 -11.67 -9.52
CA LYS A 101 24.13 -13.09 -9.64
C LYS A 101 22.95 -14.07 -9.45
N THR A 102 21.88 -13.57 -8.86
CA THR A 102 20.58 -14.23 -8.69
C THR A 102 19.55 -13.34 -9.39
N SER A 103 18.71 -13.93 -10.26
CA SER A 103 17.63 -13.19 -10.94
C SER A 103 16.49 -12.95 -9.96
N ILE A 104 16.73 -12.08 -8.97
CA ILE A 104 15.68 -11.62 -8.04
C ILE A 104 14.87 -10.58 -8.79
N SER A 105 13.55 -10.74 -8.84
CA SER A 105 12.65 -9.76 -9.44
C SER A 105 12.37 -8.63 -8.45
N PHE A 106 11.98 -7.45 -8.95
CA PHE A 106 11.55 -6.35 -8.07
C PHE A 106 10.35 -6.73 -7.21
N ILE A 107 9.45 -7.58 -7.75
CA ILE A 107 8.29 -8.06 -7.00
C ILE A 107 8.67 -8.96 -5.83
N ASP A 108 9.72 -9.79 -5.98
CA ASP A 108 10.23 -10.63 -4.90
C ASP A 108 10.79 -9.76 -3.77
N GLN A 109 11.53 -8.70 -4.11
CA GLN A 109 12.05 -7.75 -3.12
C GLN A 109 10.93 -7.01 -2.38
N ILE A 110 9.90 -6.55 -3.11
CA ILE A 110 8.71 -5.94 -2.48
C ILE A 110 8.05 -6.93 -1.54
N TYR A 111 7.92 -8.19 -1.94
CA TYR A 111 7.34 -9.22 -1.10
C TYR A 111 8.15 -9.44 0.19
N GLU A 112 9.47 -9.49 0.12
CA GLU A 112 10.34 -9.61 1.30
C GLU A 112 10.19 -8.39 2.24
N ILE A 113 10.13 -7.17 1.67
CA ILE A 113 9.90 -5.95 2.45
C ILE A 113 8.52 -6.01 3.15
N LEU A 114 7.47 -6.41 2.44
CA LEU A 114 6.13 -6.56 3.00
C LEU A 114 6.08 -7.63 4.11
N GLN A 115 6.81 -8.74 3.95
CA GLN A 115 6.93 -9.75 4.99
C GLN A 115 7.62 -9.20 6.25
N SER A 116 8.67 -8.39 6.09
CA SER A 116 9.34 -7.73 7.21
C SER A 116 8.41 -6.77 7.94
N ILE A 117 7.60 -5.99 7.20
CA ILE A 117 6.56 -5.11 7.77
C ILE A 117 5.54 -5.94 8.56
N PHE A 118 5.06 -7.05 7.98
CA PHE A 118 4.08 -7.91 8.64
C PHE A 118 4.62 -8.54 9.92
N ARG A 119 5.89 -8.96 9.90
CA ARG A 119 6.59 -9.45 11.09
C ARG A 119 6.70 -8.38 12.17
N PHE A 120 7.00 -7.13 11.78
CA PHE A 120 7.02 -5.99 12.70
C PHE A 120 5.66 -5.78 13.37
N ILE A 121 4.56 -5.80 12.59
CA ILE A 121 3.20 -5.63 13.12
C ILE A 121 2.87 -6.73 14.13
N ASN A 122 3.11 -8.00 13.81
CA ASN A 122 2.82 -9.12 14.69
C ASN A 122 3.63 -9.05 16.00
N THR A 123 4.92 -8.73 15.92
CA THR A 123 5.77 -8.57 17.09
C THR A 123 5.36 -7.35 17.93
N SER A 124 4.90 -6.26 17.29
CA SER A 124 4.36 -5.09 17.99
C SER A 124 3.08 -5.40 18.74
N GLN A 125 2.20 -6.24 18.19
CA GLN A 125 0.99 -6.69 18.88
C GLN A 125 1.33 -7.54 20.12
N GLU A 126 2.33 -8.44 19.99
CA GLU A 126 2.82 -9.20 21.15
C GLU A 126 3.41 -8.27 22.22
N TYR A 127 4.20 -7.27 21.81
CA TYR A 127 4.78 -6.28 22.73
C TYR A 127 3.71 -5.48 23.46
N LEU A 128 2.65 -5.03 22.77
CA LEU A 128 1.53 -4.32 23.40
C LEU A 128 0.80 -5.21 24.41
N SER A 129 0.55 -6.48 24.10
CA SER A 129 -0.08 -7.42 25.01
C SER A 129 0.75 -7.63 26.29
N VAL A 130 2.09 -7.66 26.16
CA VAL A 130 2.98 -7.76 27.33
C VAL A 130 2.94 -6.47 28.16
N ILE A 131 2.89 -5.29 27.53
CA ILE A 131 2.71 -4.00 28.23
C ILE A 131 1.39 -3.99 29.01
N GLU A 132 0.28 -4.39 28.40
CA GLU A 132 -1.02 -4.44 29.08
C GLU A 132 -0.98 -5.34 30.32
N THR A 133 -0.39 -6.53 30.21
CA THR A 133 -0.21 -7.45 31.34
C THR A 133 0.68 -6.83 32.43
N PHE A 134 1.77 -6.18 32.01
CA PHE A 134 2.70 -5.53 32.92
C PHE A 134 2.05 -4.37 33.69
N LEU A 135 1.23 -3.55 33.01
CA LEU A 135 0.49 -2.47 33.69
C LEU A 135 -0.51 -3.00 34.73
N VAL A 136 -1.14 -4.15 34.50
CA VAL A 136 -2.01 -4.81 35.49
C VAL A 136 -1.21 -5.23 36.71
N LEU A 137 -0.01 -5.80 36.52
CA LEU A 137 0.86 -6.22 37.62
C LEU A 137 1.33 -5.02 38.46
N ILE A 138 1.78 -3.94 37.84
CA ILE A 138 2.18 -2.69 38.50
C ILE A 138 1.02 -2.10 39.33
N ASN A 139 -0.17 -1.99 38.73
CA ASN A 139 -1.36 -1.51 39.44
C ASN A 139 -1.74 -2.40 40.61
N SER A 140 -1.48 -3.70 40.53
CA SER A 140 -1.69 -4.64 41.64
C SER A 140 -0.69 -4.39 42.75
N GLN A 141 0.58 -4.15 42.43
CA GLN A 141 1.62 -3.83 43.42
C GLN A 141 1.31 -2.52 44.16
N GLU A 142 0.85 -1.47 43.50
CA GLU A 142 0.46 -0.21 44.13
C GLU A 142 -0.69 -0.41 45.13
N ARG A 143 -1.69 -1.23 44.79
CA ARG A 143 -2.80 -1.55 45.70
C ARG A 143 -2.37 -2.30 46.95
N VAL A 144 -1.37 -3.17 46.85
CA VAL A 144 -0.78 -3.89 47.97
C VAL A 144 -0.09 -2.92 48.93
N HIS A 145 0.62 -1.93 48.42
CA HIS A 145 1.29 -0.90 49.20
C HIS A 145 0.31 -0.01 50.00
N ASP A 146 -0.93 0.14 49.50
CA ASP A 146 -1.98 0.95 50.11
C ASP A 146 -2.77 0.26 51.23
N GLY A 147 -2.34 -0.93 51.70
CA GLY A 147 -2.85 -1.57 52.91
C GLY A 147 -3.59 -2.90 52.74
N SER A 148 -3.48 -3.54 51.61
CA SER A 148 -3.90 -4.94 51.44
C SER A 148 -2.81 -5.87 51.98
N LEU A 149 -3.13 -6.67 52.98
CA LEU A 149 -2.23 -7.72 53.53
C LEU A 149 -2.17 -8.85 52.51
N LEU A 150 -1.17 -8.84 51.64
CA LEU A 150 -0.75 -10.05 50.92
C LEU A 150 0.10 -10.90 51.81
N ASP A 151 0.03 -12.23 51.61
CA ASP A 151 0.97 -13.15 52.20
C ASP A 151 2.37 -12.94 51.59
N GLN A 152 3.43 -13.21 52.36
CA GLN A 152 4.83 -13.02 51.93
C GLN A 152 5.16 -13.79 50.65
N ASP A 153 4.51 -14.93 50.43
CA ASP A 153 4.68 -15.74 49.21
C ASP A 153 4.02 -15.08 47.98
N GLU A 154 2.87 -14.42 48.14
CA GLU A 154 2.17 -13.69 47.08
C GLU A 154 2.94 -12.41 46.66
N GLU A 155 3.51 -11.67 47.60
CA GLU A 155 4.33 -10.49 47.34
C GLU A 155 5.59 -10.87 46.55
N TYR A 156 6.29 -11.94 46.97
CA TYR A 156 7.45 -12.44 46.23
C TYR A 156 7.12 -12.90 44.82
N GLN A 157 5.97 -13.55 44.62
CA GLN A 157 5.54 -13.98 43.30
C GLN A 157 5.21 -12.77 42.39
N LEU A 158 4.56 -11.73 42.92
CA LEU A 158 4.25 -10.51 42.20
C LEU A 158 5.52 -9.76 41.75
N GLU A 159 6.52 -9.64 42.63
CA GLU A 159 7.81 -9.03 42.25
C GLU A 159 8.51 -9.81 41.15
N LYS A 160 8.48 -11.13 41.20
CA LYS A 160 9.04 -11.99 40.17
C LYS A 160 8.33 -11.85 38.84
N ASP A 161 7.00 -11.80 38.84
CA ASP A 161 6.20 -11.63 37.61
C ASP A 161 6.43 -10.25 36.95
N ILE A 162 6.66 -9.22 37.79
CA ILE A 162 7.04 -7.88 37.32
C ILE A 162 8.42 -7.90 36.65
N ASP A 163 9.43 -8.53 37.29
CA ASP A 163 10.78 -8.64 36.73
C ASP A 163 10.79 -9.44 35.41
N ASP A 164 10.07 -10.54 35.37
CA ASP A 164 9.92 -11.36 34.15
C ASP A 164 9.17 -10.59 33.03
N GLY A 165 8.16 -9.81 33.37
CA GLY A 165 7.45 -8.91 32.43
C GLY A 165 8.39 -7.84 31.85
N MET A 166 9.21 -7.21 32.68
CA MET A 166 10.19 -6.22 32.26
C MET A 166 11.25 -6.81 31.33
N LYS A 167 11.77 -7.99 31.63
CA LYS A 167 12.72 -8.71 30.78
C LYS A 167 12.12 -9.05 29.43
N ARG A 168 10.86 -9.52 29.44
CA ARG A 168 10.14 -9.84 28.20
C ARG A 168 9.90 -8.62 27.33
N MET A 169 9.48 -7.49 27.89
CA MET A 169 9.34 -6.22 27.18
C MET A 169 10.66 -5.78 26.55
N THR A 170 11.75 -5.79 27.32
CA THR A 170 13.08 -5.40 26.83
C THR A 170 13.54 -6.28 25.68
N LYS A 171 13.28 -7.59 25.75
CA LYS A 171 13.61 -8.54 24.70
C LYS A 171 12.81 -8.26 23.42
N LEU A 172 11.50 -8.06 23.53
CA LEU A 172 10.64 -7.78 22.38
C LEU A 172 10.95 -6.43 21.74
N TRP A 173 11.24 -5.41 22.54
CA TRP A 173 11.68 -4.11 22.04
C TRP A 173 12.98 -4.23 21.22
N LYS A 174 13.95 -5.00 21.72
CA LYS A 174 15.19 -5.25 20.98
C LYS A 174 14.94 -5.95 19.65
N ILE A 175 14.04 -6.93 19.62
CA ILE A 175 13.65 -7.61 18.38
C ILE A 175 13.01 -6.62 17.38
N LEU A 176 12.10 -5.75 17.85
CA LEU A 176 11.43 -4.76 17.01
C LEU A 176 12.42 -3.75 16.42
N GLU A 177 13.26 -3.14 17.27
CA GLU A 177 14.14 -2.05 16.87
C GLU A 177 15.38 -2.55 16.10
N VAL A 178 16.08 -3.56 16.67
CA VAL A 178 17.40 -3.98 16.16
C VAL A 178 17.26 -5.04 15.09
N ASP A 179 16.48 -6.09 15.34
CA ASP A 179 16.46 -7.24 14.42
C ASP A 179 15.54 -6.97 13.23
N ILE A 180 14.32 -6.44 13.45
CA ILE A 180 13.33 -6.26 12.38
C ILE A 180 13.54 -4.91 11.69
N PHE A 181 13.50 -3.79 12.42
CA PHE A 181 13.51 -2.47 11.80
C PHE A 181 14.87 -2.14 11.18
N ASN A 182 15.94 -2.19 11.97
CA ASN A 182 17.28 -1.83 11.49
C ASN A 182 17.99 -2.99 10.77
N GLY A 183 17.80 -4.22 11.23
CA GLY A 183 18.50 -5.40 10.73
C GLY A 183 17.89 -5.98 9.46
N GLU A 184 16.59 -5.90 9.27
CA GLU A 184 15.89 -6.53 8.16
C GLU A 184 15.25 -5.48 7.23
N PHE A 185 14.26 -4.72 7.73
CA PHE A 185 13.49 -3.79 6.92
C PHE A 185 14.36 -2.72 6.27
N GLN A 186 15.23 -2.04 7.02
CA GLN A 186 16.06 -0.97 6.48
C GLN A 186 17.03 -1.47 5.41
N ILE A 187 17.63 -2.63 5.62
CA ILE A 187 18.55 -3.25 4.66
C ILE A 187 17.82 -3.62 3.37
N LEU A 188 16.63 -4.22 3.47
CA LEU A 188 15.83 -4.59 2.30
C LEU A 188 15.39 -3.35 1.51
N VAL A 189 14.93 -2.29 2.18
CA VAL A 189 14.52 -1.05 1.52
C VAL A 189 15.70 -0.34 0.87
N ASP A 190 16.85 -0.26 1.52
CA ASP A 190 18.04 0.38 0.94
C ASP A 190 18.57 -0.42 -0.26
N GLY A 191 18.56 -1.75 -0.20
CA GLY A 191 18.89 -2.61 -1.34
C GLY A 191 17.93 -2.40 -2.52
N PHE A 192 16.63 -2.39 -2.25
CA PHE A 192 15.61 -2.12 -3.26
C PHE A 192 15.77 -0.74 -3.93
N LYS A 193 16.05 0.31 -3.15
CA LYS A 193 16.35 1.65 -3.68
C LYS A 193 17.56 1.67 -4.60
N GLU A 194 18.64 0.99 -4.24
CA GLU A 194 19.84 0.92 -5.08
C GLU A 194 19.54 0.20 -6.40
N ASP A 195 18.78 -0.89 -6.36
CA ASP A 195 18.40 -1.65 -7.54
C ASP A 195 17.46 -0.85 -8.47
N LEU A 196 16.52 -0.07 -7.92
CA LEU A 196 15.67 0.83 -8.71
C LEU A 196 16.46 1.94 -9.40
N LYS A 197 17.55 2.45 -8.80
CA LYS A 197 18.41 3.50 -9.41
C LYS A 197 19.14 3.02 -10.66
N VAL A 198 19.38 1.72 -10.78
CA VAL A 198 20.06 1.13 -11.95
C VAL A 198 19.11 1.06 -13.15
N ASP A 199 17.81 0.95 -12.93
CA ASP A 199 16.82 0.95 -14.00
C ASP A 199 16.37 2.37 -14.34
N ASN A 200 16.53 2.78 -15.62
CA ASN A 200 16.24 4.14 -16.05
C ASN A 200 14.76 4.52 -15.92
N ASP A 201 13.85 3.55 -16.04
CA ASP A 201 12.40 3.80 -16.00
C ASP A 201 11.87 3.83 -14.55
N LEU A 202 12.56 3.16 -13.62
CA LEU A 202 12.18 3.11 -12.21
C LEU A 202 12.98 4.08 -11.33
N LYS A 203 13.98 4.78 -11.91
CA LYS A 203 14.89 5.68 -11.19
C LYS A 203 14.18 6.80 -10.44
N GLU A 204 13.13 7.37 -11.03
CA GLU A 204 12.37 8.45 -10.38
C GLU A 204 11.61 7.90 -9.17
N PHE A 205 11.00 6.74 -9.29
CA PHE A 205 10.38 6.06 -8.16
C PHE A 205 11.39 5.77 -7.04
N GLY A 206 12.57 5.26 -7.38
CA GLY A 206 13.66 5.03 -6.42
C GLY A 206 14.17 6.28 -5.69
N LYS A 207 13.93 7.48 -6.21
CA LYS A 207 14.26 8.75 -5.52
C LYS A 207 13.18 9.19 -4.52
N CYS A 208 11.92 8.77 -4.74
CA CYS A 208 10.79 9.12 -3.88
C CYS A 208 10.78 8.28 -2.59
N LEU A 209 11.17 7.00 -2.67
CA LEU A 209 11.32 6.10 -1.53
C LEU A 209 12.39 6.58 -0.55
#